data_d5448eebc5bce34badf91d6198a4f3fd
#
_entry.id   d5448eebc5bce34badf91d6198a4f3fd
#
_cell.length_a   1.000
_cell.length_b   1.000
_cell.length_c   1.000
_cell.angle_alpha   90.00
_cell.angle_beta   90.00
_cell.angle_gamma   90.00
#
_symmetry.space_group_name_H-M   'P 1'
#
loop_
_entity.id
_entity.type
_entity.pdbx_description
1 polymer ?
#
loop_
_entity_poly.entity_id
_entity_poly.type
_entity_poly.pdbx_seq_one_letter_code
_entity_poly.pdbx_strand_id
1 'polypeptide(L)'
;YGAGNIFSLKNSLEKTGATVDVITNFSKPNIYSGLLLPGVGNFDPAMKSICKSSKTGFNDYVKDNTPVLGICLGMEMFFEKSEEGNENGLGIIKGDVIILPSLMKVPHMGWNNLEIKKSGKILQGVKDNAWVYFVHSYRVKPTNNDVITAESDYGIKVPAVVEQGNFF
;
A
#
# COMPACT_ATOMS: atom_id res chain seq x y z
N TYR A 1 3.44 13.45 -1.12
CA TYR A 1 2.47 13.86 -0.09
C TYR A 1 3.05 13.86 1.33
N GLY A 2 4.36 13.66 1.46
CA GLY A 2 5.11 13.94 2.69
C GLY A 2 5.05 12.86 3.79
N ALA A 3 4.50 11.69 3.54
CA ALA A 3 4.41 10.59 4.49
C ALA A 3 5.36 9.45 4.11
N GLY A 4 6.26 9.04 5.00
CA GLY A 4 7.11 7.88 4.82
C GLY A 4 8.61 8.14 4.94
N ASN A 5 9.38 7.06 5.10
CA ASN A 5 10.84 7.12 5.09
C ASN A 5 11.35 7.12 3.62
N ILE A 6 11.20 8.28 2.98
CA ILE A 6 11.54 8.50 1.56
C ILE A 6 13.01 8.17 1.28
N PHE A 7 13.92 8.54 2.17
CA PHE A 7 15.35 8.33 1.98
C PHE A 7 15.71 6.83 1.90
N SER A 8 15.23 6.03 2.86
CA SER A 8 15.49 4.59 2.88
C SER A 8 14.87 3.89 1.67
N LEU A 9 13.65 4.28 1.28
CA LEU A 9 12.97 3.72 0.13
C LEU A 9 13.71 4.05 -1.17
N LYS A 10 14.09 5.31 -1.37
CA LYS A 10 14.87 5.74 -2.53
C LYS A 10 16.17 4.93 -2.64
N ASN A 11 16.95 4.86 -1.57
CA ASN A 11 18.21 4.12 -1.56
C ASN A 11 18.00 2.62 -1.88
N SER A 12 16.91 2.02 -1.39
CA SER A 12 16.61 0.62 -1.66
C SER A 12 16.30 0.39 -3.14
N LEU A 13 15.53 1.27 -3.75
CA LEU A 13 15.19 1.21 -5.18
C LEU A 13 16.42 1.46 -6.07
N GLU A 14 17.24 2.46 -5.75
CA GLU A 14 18.46 2.75 -6.51
C GLU A 14 19.45 1.57 -6.48
N LYS A 15 19.51 0.80 -5.39
CA LYS A 15 20.30 -0.45 -5.31
C LYS A 15 19.80 -1.53 -6.26
N THR A 16 18.54 -1.50 -6.67
CA THR A 16 18.01 -2.43 -7.70
C THR A 16 18.26 -1.94 -9.13
N GLY A 17 18.93 -0.79 -9.31
CA GLY A 17 19.21 -0.18 -10.60
C GLY A 17 18.14 0.77 -11.10
N ALA A 18 17.13 1.09 -10.28
CA ALA A 18 16.10 2.07 -10.66
C ALA A 18 16.61 3.51 -10.56
N THR A 19 16.16 4.36 -11.47
CA THR A 19 16.29 5.82 -11.32
C THR A 19 15.06 6.34 -10.56
N VAL A 20 15.27 7.06 -9.46
CA VAL A 20 14.20 7.45 -8.55
C VAL A 20 14.09 8.96 -8.40
N ASP A 21 12.95 9.49 -8.82
CA ASP A 21 12.55 10.87 -8.58
C ASP A 21 11.58 10.95 -7.40
N VAL A 22 11.82 11.89 -6.50
CA VAL A 22 10.88 12.22 -5.43
C VAL A 22 10.00 13.37 -5.89
N ILE A 23 8.74 13.07 -6.14
CA ILE A 23 7.75 14.06 -6.61
C ILE A 23 6.82 14.48 -5.49
N THR A 24 6.41 15.73 -5.49
CA THR A 24 5.44 16.29 -4.52
C THR A 24 4.05 16.51 -5.13
N ASN A 25 3.92 16.33 -6.44
CA ASN A 25 2.66 16.43 -7.18
C ASN A 25 2.62 15.40 -8.32
N PHE A 26 1.43 15.08 -8.78
CA PHE A 26 1.18 14.11 -9.86
C PHE A 26 1.06 14.83 -11.20
N SER A 27 2.17 15.26 -11.78
CA SER A 27 2.12 16.14 -12.94
C SER A 27 2.24 15.45 -14.32
N LYS A 28 2.79 14.25 -14.40
CA LYS A 28 3.00 13.55 -15.69
C LYS A 28 3.13 12.03 -15.50
N PRO A 29 2.09 11.22 -15.72
CA PRO A 29 2.16 9.78 -15.54
C PRO A 29 3.17 9.10 -16.50
N ASN A 30 3.17 9.50 -17.75
CA ASN A 30 3.87 8.78 -18.84
C ASN A 30 5.39 8.90 -18.84
N ILE A 31 6.01 9.61 -17.90
CA ILE A 31 7.46 9.69 -17.79
C ILE A 31 8.06 8.69 -16.81
N TYR A 32 7.21 8.05 -15.98
CA TYR A 32 7.65 7.09 -14.97
C TYR A 32 7.18 5.68 -15.31
N SER A 33 8.06 4.70 -15.12
CA SER A 33 7.74 3.27 -15.28
C SER A 33 6.88 2.72 -14.15
N GLY A 34 6.77 3.43 -13.05
CA GLY A 34 5.95 3.07 -11.90
C GLY A 34 5.91 4.18 -10.87
N LEU A 35 4.92 4.12 -9.99
CA LEU A 35 4.72 5.06 -8.89
C LEU A 35 4.76 4.30 -7.57
N LEU A 36 5.44 4.85 -6.57
CA LEU A 36 5.38 4.35 -5.21
C LEU A 36 4.70 5.37 -4.30
N LEU A 37 3.76 4.87 -3.51
CA LEU A 37 3.08 5.62 -2.46
C LEU A 37 3.49 5.06 -1.10
N PRO A 38 4.63 5.49 -0.54
CA PRO A 38 4.97 5.12 0.82
C PRO A 38 4.07 5.87 1.79
N GLY A 39 3.68 5.27 2.89
CA GLY A 39 2.87 5.97 3.89
C GLY A 39 3.20 5.55 5.31
N VAL A 40 3.32 6.54 6.19
CA VAL A 40 3.32 6.40 7.64
C VAL A 40 2.46 7.50 8.25
N GLY A 41 1.88 7.26 9.41
CA GLY A 41 1.00 8.20 10.10
C GLY A 41 -0.48 7.88 9.86
N ASN A 42 -1.33 8.89 9.89
CA ASN A 42 -2.78 8.72 9.92
C ASN A 42 -3.42 8.87 8.53
N PHE A 43 -4.53 8.16 8.33
CA PHE A 43 -5.25 8.09 7.06
C PHE A 43 -5.75 9.44 6.56
N ASP A 44 -6.46 10.22 7.40
CA ASP A 44 -7.06 11.49 6.98
C ASP A 44 -6.05 12.54 6.48
N PRO A 45 -4.92 12.80 7.18
CA PRO A 45 -3.90 13.71 6.68
C PRO A 45 -3.29 13.26 5.35
N ALA A 46 -3.09 11.95 5.17
CA ALA A 46 -2.57 11.39 3.93
C ALA A 46 -3.54 11.60 2.76
N MET A 47 -4.82 11.29 2.97
CA MET A 47 -5.85 11.49 1.96
C MET A 47 -6.03 12.97 1.59
N LYS A 48 -6.05 13.88 2.59
CA LYS A 48 -6.09 15.32 2.35
C LYS A 48 -4.90 15.81 1.53
N SER A 49 -3.72 15.27 1.81
CA SER A 49 -2.50 15.63 1.08
C SER A 49 -2.55 15.16 -0.38
N ILE A 50 -2.96 13.93 -0.65
CA ILE A 50 -3.15 13.42 -2.02
C ILE A 50 -4.19 14.24 -2.78
N CYS A 51 -5.32 14.55 -2.16
CA CYS A 51 -6.38 15.36 -2.78
C CYS A 51 -5.92 16.78 -3.10
N LYS A 52 -5.07 17.38 -2.27
CA LYS A 52 -4.49 18.71 -2.52
C LYS A 52 -3.44 18.69 -3.63
N SER A 53 -2.64 17.62 -3.72
CA SER A 53 -1.56 17.49 -4.71
C SER A 53 -2.04 17.26 -6.14
N SER A 54 -3.34 17.32 -6.39
CA SER A 54 -4.02 17.09 -7.67
C SER A 54 -4.62 15.66 -7.77
N LYS A 55 -5.84 15.55 -7.30
CA LYS A 55 -6.67 14.34 -7.49
C LYS A 55 -6.79 13.96 -8.99
N THR A 56 -6.78 14.94 -9.87
CA THR A 56 -6.77 14.74 -11.32
C THR A 56 -5.50 14.05 -11.80
N GLY A 57 -4.33 14.46 -11.34
CA GLY A 57 -3.07 13.85 -11.73
C GLY A 57 -2.93 12.39 -11.30
N PHE A 58 -3.40 12.03 -10.08
CA PHE A 58 -3.39 10.63 -9.65
C PHE A 58 -4.32 9.76 -10.51
N ASN A 59 -5.51 10.28 -10.87
CA ASN A 59 -6.44 9.58 -11.75
C ASN A 59 -5.84 9.29 -13.14
N ASP A 60 -4.88 10.10 -13.61
CA ASP A 60 -4.21 9.86 -14.87
C ASP A 60 -3.29 8.64 -14.79
N TYR A 61 -2.62 8.39 -13.66
CA TYR A 61 -1.88 7.13 -13.43
C TYR A 61 -2.81 5.91 -13.42
N VAL A 62 -4.00 6.05 -12.88
CA VAL A 62 -5.02 4.98 -12.90
C VAL A 62 -5.42 4.63 -14.34
N LYS A 63 -5.65 5.65 -15.17
CA LYS A 63 -6.07 5.48 -16.57
C LYS A 63 -4.97 4.95 -17.48
N ASP A 64 -3.73 5.34 -17.19
CA ASP A 64 -2.55 5.00 -17.99
C ASP A 64 -2.00 3.60 -17.72
N ASN A 65 -2.58 2.85 -16.79
CA ASN A 65 -2.09 1.55 -16.33
C ASN A 65 -0.64 1.58 -15.80
N THR A 66 -0.11 2.72 -15.41
CA THR A 66 1.17 2.83 -14.73
C THR A 66 1.12 2.01 -13.44
N PRO A 67 2.07 1.09 -13.19
CA PRO A 67 2.11 0.34 -11.93
C PRO A 67 2.22 1.25 -10.72
N VAL A 68 1.39 1.02 -9.73
CA VAL A 68 1.36 1.80 -8.47
C VAL A 68 1.52 0.86 -7.29
N LEU A 69 2.60 1.02 -6.54
CA LEU A 69 2.86 0.27 -5.30
C LEU A 69 2.55 1.14 -4.08
N GLY A 70 1.56 0.75 -3.29
CA GLY A 70 1.26 1.31 -1.98
C GLY A 70 1.99 0.54 -0.87
N ILE A 71 2.70 1.25 0.00
CA ILE A 71 3.39 0.63 1.13
C ILE A 71 2.74 1.08 2.43
N CYS A 72 2.24 0.13 3.23
CA CYS A 72 1.56 0.36 4.51
C CYS A 72 0.35 1.30 4.31
N LEU A 73 0.34 2.48 4.91
CA LEU A 73 -0.71 3.49 4.70
C LEU A 73 -0.93 3.78 3.20
N GLY A 74 0.11 3.68 2.35
CA GLY A 74 -0.03 3.82 0.90
C GLY A 74 -0.95 2.76 0.29
N MET A 75 -0.89 1.52 0.73
CA MET A 75 -1.81 0.45 0.34
C MET A 75 -3.22 0.69 0.92
N GLU A 76 -3.31 1.12 2.18
CA GLU A 76 -4.60 1.39 2.83
C GLU A 76 -5.39 2.47 2.09
N MET A 77 -4.73 3.49 1.55
CA MET A 77 -5.38 4.54 0.77
C MET A 77 -6.07 4.06 -0.52
N PHE A 78 -5.75 2.88 -1.04
CA PHE A 78 -6.44 2.32 -2.21
C PHE A 78 -7.89 1.91 -1.91
N PHE A 79 -8.23 1.70 -0.65
CA PHE A 79 -9.55 1.25 -0.22
C PHE A 79 -10.57 2.40 -0.14
N GLU A 80 -11.82 2.09 0.21
CA GLU A 80 -12.92 3.07 0.20
C GLU A 80 -12.93 3.92 1.46
N LYS A 81 -12.66 3.31 2.62
CA LYS A 81 -12.73 3.95 3.94
C LYS A 81 -11.71 3.37 4.90
N SER A 82 -11.46 4.08 5.99
CA SER A 82 -10.67 3.60 7.11
C SER A 82 -11.36 3.90 8.44
N GLU A 83 -11.34 2.94 9.37
CA GLU A 83 -11.77 3.17 10.76
C GLU A 83 -10.82 4.13 11.51
N GLU A 84 -9.65 4.43 10.96
CA GLU A 84 -8.70 5.39 11.53
C GLU A 84 -9.16 6.85 11.35
N GLY A 85 -10.05 7.13 10.39
CA GLY A 85 -10.44 8.48 10.05
C GLY A 85 -11.84 8.59 9.45
N ASN A 86 -12.14 9.78 8.94
CA ASN A 86 -13.43 10.12 8.34
C ASN A 86 -13.34 10.41 6.84
N GLU A 87 -12.11 10.57 6.30
CA GLU A 87 -11.92 10.82 4.88
C GLU A 87 -12.18 9.56 4.05
N ASN A 88 -12.68 9.74 2.84
CA ASN A 88 -12.77 8.66 1.89
C ASN A 88 -11.39 8.36 1.29
N GLY A 89 -11.10 7.08 1.11
CA GLY A 89 -9.94 6.65 0.37
C GLY A 89 -10.08 6.85 -1.14
N LEU A 90 -9.15 6.28 -1.90
CA LEU A 90 -9.16 6.40 -3.37
C LEU A 90 -10.24 5.53 -4.02
N GLY A 91 -10.75 4.50 -3.33
CA GLY A 91 -11.82 3.63 -3.80
C GLY A 91 -11.43 2.77 -5.01
N ILE A 92 -10.14 2.51 -5.18
CA ILE A 92 -9.60 1.68 -6.26
C ILE A 92 -9.90 0.21 -5.99
N ILE A 93 -9.68 -0.21 -4.74
CA ILE A 93 -10.01 -1.56 -4.26
C ILE A 93 -11.25 -1.44 -3.38
N LYS A 94 -12.27 -2.25 -3.68
CA LYS A 94 -13.49 -2.29 -2.88
C LYS A 94 -13.25 -2.93 -1.52
N GLY A 95 -13.74 -2.28 -0.47
CA GLY A 95 -13.59 -2.69 0.91
C GLY A 95 -13.04 -1.59 1.80
N ASP A 96 -12.82 -1.93 3.05
CA ASP A 96 -12.46 -0.97 4.09
C ASP A 96 -11.12 -1.32 4.74
N VAL A 97 -10.55 -0.36 5.44
CA VAL A 97 -9.44 -0.54 6.38
C VAL A 97 -10.02 -0.56 7.78
N ILE A 98 -9.78 -1.64 8.51
CA ILE A 98 -10.37 -1.85 9.84
C ILE A 98 -9.28 -2.07 10.89
N ILE A 99 -9.59 -1.75 12.14
CA ILE A 99 -8.67 -1.98 13.25
C ILE A 99 -8.40 -3.47 13.48
N LEU A 100 -7.20 -3.81 13.89
CA LEU A 100 -6.89 -5.16 14.34
C LEU A 100 -7.71 -5.49 15.61
N PRO A 101 -8.21 -6.74 15.76
CA PRO A 101 -9.02 -7.10 16.90
C PRO A 101 -8.22 -7.01 18.20
N SER A 102 -8.87 -6.58 19.27
CA SER A 102 -8.28 -6.40 20.63
C SER A 102 -7.79 -7.70 21.29
N LEU A 103 -8.13 -8.86 20.73
CA LEU A 103 -7.61 -10.16 21.16
C LEU A 103 -6.10 -10.31 20.97
N MET A 104 -5.53 -9.48 20.10
CA MET A 104 -4.10 -9.45 19.79
C MET A 104 -3.47 -8.17 20.34
N LYS A 105 -2.15 -8.21 20.54
CA LYS A 105 -1.42 -6.97 20.86
C LYS A 105 -1.47 -6.03 19.66
N VAL A 106 -1.98 -4.83 19.85
CA VAL A 106 -2.02 -3.77 18.83
C VAL A 106 -1.03 -2.68 19.24
N PRO A 107 -0.14 -2.24 18.35
CA PRO A 107 0.01 -2.65 16.94
C PRO A 107 0.64 -4.04 16.76
N HIS A 108 0.38 -4.68 15.61
CA HIS A 108 1.22 -5.76 15.08
C HIS A 108 2.59 -5.16 14.75
N MET A 109 3.58 -5.50 15.53
CA MET A 109 4.93 -4.95 15.40
C MET A 109 5.96 -6.07 15.50
N GLY A 110 6.75 -6.26 14.45
CA GLY A 110 7.81 -7.24 14.41
C GLY A 110 7.95 -7.96 13.07
N TRP A 111 8.88 -8.89 13.04
CA TRP A 111 9.08 -9.80 11.91
C TRP A 111 8.01 -10.88 11.92
N ASN A 112 7.41 -11.10 10.76
CA ASN A 112 6.47 -12.19 10.53
C ASN A 112 6.60 -12.69 9.09
N ASN A 113 6.13 -13.88 8.81
CA ASN A 113 6.26 -14.49 7.50
C ASN A 113 5.04 -14.23 6.60
N LEU A 114 5.29 -14.24 5.31
CA LEU A 114 4.26 -14.16 4.27
C LEU A 114 3.79 -15.55 3.89
N GLU A 115 2.50 -15.80 3.95
CA GLU A 115 1.85 -16.94 3.32
C GLU A 115 1.37 -16.53 1.93
N ILE A 116 2.03 -16.99 0.88
CA ILE A 116 1.66 -16.69 -0.49
C ILE A 116 0.41 -17.50 -0.87
N LYS A 117 -0.69 -16.82 -1.13
CA LYS A 117 -1.98 -17.45 -1.49
C LYS A 117 -2.07 -17.79 -2.97
N LYS A 118 -1.45 -16.96 -3.80
CA LYS A 118 -1.38 -17.14 -5.25
C LYS A 118 -0.21 -16.36 -5.84
N SER A 119 0.19 -16.72 -7.04
CA SER A 119 1.19 -15.96 -7.77
C SER A 119 0.71 -14.52 -8.00
N GLY A 120 1.55 -13.57 -7.63
CA GLY A 120 1.34 -12.14 -7.85
C GLY A 120 2.49 -11.52 -8.63
N LYS A 121 2.25 -10.41 -9.31
CA LYS A 121 3.30 -9.74 -10.11
C LYS A 121 4.46 -9.27 -9.23
N ILE A 122 4.15 -8.63 -8.07
CA ILE A 122 5.18 -8.14 -7.17
C ILE A 122 5.80 -9.24 -6.29
N LEU A 123 5.20 -10.42 -6.27
CA LEU A 123 5.72 -11.58 -5.51
C LEU A 123 6.64 -12.48 -6.35
N GLN A 124 6.93 -12.11 -7.60
CA GLN A 124 7.84 -12.89 -8.43
C GLN A 124 9.24 -12.98 -7.78
N GLY A 125 9.71 -14.21 -7.58
CA GLY A 125 10.99 -14.47 -6.90
C GLY A 125 10.96 -14.38 -5.38
N VAL A 126 9.84 -13.98 -4.78
CA VAL A 126 9.63 -14.02 -3.32
C VAL A 126 9.27 -15.46 -2.94
N LYS A 127 10.02 -16.02 -1.99
CA LYS A 127 9.76 -17.38 -1.47
C LYS A 127 8.55 -17.34 -0.53
N ASP A 128 7.75 -18.39 -0.56
CA ASP A 128 6.74 -18.60 0.48
C ASP A 128 7.41 -18.64 1.86
N ASN A 129 6.74 -18.13 2.87
CA ASN A 129 7.27 -17.92 4.21
C ASN A 129 8.47 -16.93 4.29
N ALA A 130 8.66 -16.06 3.30
CA ALA A 130 9.61 -14.94 3.41
C ALA A 130 9.26 -14.04 4.58
N TRP A 131 10.26 -13.62 5.34
CA TRP A 131 10.08 -12.73 6.48
C TRP A 131 10.03 -11.27 6.06
N VAL A 132 9.03 -10.57 6.55
CA VAL A 132 8.86 -9.11 6.39
C VAL A 132 8.58 -8.46 7.74
N TYR A 133 8.88 -7.17 7.86
CA TYR A 133 8.65 -6.43 9.09
C TYR A 133 7.30 -5.71 9.05
N PHE A 134 6.47 -5.97 10.04
CA PHE A 134 5.17 -5.32 10.22
C PHE A 134 5.22 -4.24 11.29
N VAL A 135 4.51 -3.15 11.09
CA VAL A 135 4.21 -2.13 12.08
C VAL A 135 2.91 -1.43 11.72
N HIS A 136 1.78 -1.97 12.17
CA HIS A 136 0.45 -1.44 11.85
C HIS A 136 -0.58 -1.78 12.91
N SER A 137 -1.59 -0.91 13.07
CA SER A 137 -2.76 -1.13 13.94
C SER A 137 -4.02 -1.46 13.15
N TYR A 138 -4.02 -1.17 11.86
CA TYR A 138 -5.14 -1.38 10.95
C TYR A 138 -4.77 -2.41 9.89
N ARG A 139 -5.77 -3.05 9.31
CA ARG A 139 -5.61 -4.00 8.21
C ARG A 139 -6.66 -3.75 7.14
N VAL A 140 -6.33 -4.04 5.92
CA VAL A 140 -7.29 -3.99 4.82
C VAL A 140 -8.27 -5.17 4.91
N LYS A 141 -9.53 -4.91 4.53
CA LYS A 141 -10.61 -5.88 4.45
C LYS A 141 -11.30 -5.74 3.09
N PRO A 142 -10.73 -6.34 2.04
CA PRO A 142 -11.34 -6.30 0.71
C PRO A 142 -12.72 -6.94 0.71
N THR A 143 -13.64 -6.42 -0.09
CA THR A 143 -14.94 -7.05 -0.36
C THR A 143 -14.77 -8.35 -1.17
N ASN A 144 -13.79 -8.36 -2.09
CA ASN A 144 -13.40 -9.55 -2.83
C ASN A 144 -12.00 -10.00 -2.40
N ASN A 145 -11.91 -11.18 -1.79
CA ASN A 145 -10.64 -11.74 -1.33
C ASN A 145 -9.70 -12.17 -2.48
N ASP A 146 -10.18 -12.22 -3.72
CA ASP A 146 -9.33 -12.54 -4.88
C ASP A 146 -8.24 -11.49 -5.13
N VAL A 147 -8.34 -10.31 -4.54
CA VAL A 147 -7.27 -9.31 -4.60
C VAL A 147 -6.09 -9.63 -3.68
N ILE A 148 -6.27 -10.52 -2.69
CA ILE A 148 -5.23 -10.87 -1.72
C ILE A 148 -4.28 -11.89 -2.36
N THR A 149 -3.00 -11.53 -2.46
CA THR A 149 -1.96 -12.42 -3.01
C THR A 149 -1.06 -13.01 -1.93
N ALA A 150 -0.89 -12.33 -0.79
CA ALA A 150 -0.25 -12.89 0.39
C ALA A 150 -0.88 -12.38 1.68
N GLU A 151 -0.82 -13.21 2.70
CA GLU A 151 -1.29 -12.92 4.06
C GLU A 151 -0.18 -13.19 5.07
N SER A 152 -0.37 -12.73 6.29
CA SER A 152 0.44 -13.10 7.44
C SER A 152 -0.48 -13.55 8.58
N ASP A 153 -0.04 -14.52 9.37
CA ASP A 153 -0.81 -14.97 10.53
C ASP A 153 -0.41 -14.16 11.78
N TYR A 154 -1.39 -13.44 12.30
CA TYR A 154 -1.25 -12.71 13.57
C TYR A 154 -2.43 -13.04 14.50
N GLY A 155 -2.69 -14.34 14.72
CA GLY A 155 -3.88 -14.83 15.41
C GLY A 155 -5.18 -14.70 14.58
N ILE A 156 -5.11 -13.93 13.53
CA ILE A 156 -6.04 -13.85 12.39
C ILE A 156 -5.24 -13.74 11.11
N LYS A 157 -5.85 -14.04 9.98
CA LYS A 157 -5.22 -13.78 8.68
C LYS A 157 -5.28 -12.29 8.37
N VAL A 158 -4.10 -11.70 8.18
CA VAL A 158 -3.92 -10.28 7.86
C VAL A 158 -3.45 -10.18 6.41
N PRO A 159 -4.21 -9.56 5.50
CA PRO A 159 -3.76 -9.31 4.15
C PRO A 159 -2.47 -8.46 4.18
N ALA A 160 -1.40 -9.02 3.65
CA ALA A 160 -0.08 -8.38 3.61
C ALA A 160 0.26 -7.85 2.22
N VAL A 161 -0.24 -8.50 1.18
CA VAL A 161 -0.09 -8.06 -0.21
C VAL A 161 -1.44 -8.21 -0.92
N VAL A 162 -1.83 -7.14 -1.60
CA VAL A 162 -3.03 -7.11 -2.46
C VAL A 162 -2.64 -6.68 -3.87
N GLU A 163 -3.35 -7.21 -4.87
CA GLU A 163 -3.15 -6.83 -6.27
C GLU A 163 -4.49 -6.65 -6.98
N GLN A 164 -4.68 -5.50 -7.62
CA GLN A 164 -5.82 -5.23 -8.49
C GLN A 164 -5.40 -4.38 -9.69
N GLY A 165 -5.41 -4.98 -10.88
CA GLY A 165 -4.99 -4.30 -12.10
C GLY A 165 -3.52 -3.93 -12.08
N ASN A 166 -3.24 -2.63 -12.00
CA ASN A 166 -1.90 -2.04 -11.88
C ASN A 166 -1.59 -1.52 -10.46
N PHE A 167 -2.42 -1.83 -9.47
CA PHE A 167 -2.25 -1.46 -8.06
C PHE A 167 -1.81 -2.65 -7.22
N PHE A 168 -0.80 -2.41 -6.37
CA PHE A 168 -0.11 -3.39 -5.55
C PHE A 168 0.09 -2.90 -4.12
#